data_40748e909ce1e621b05d53c2828b1e13
#
_entry.id   40748e909ce1e621b05d53c2828b1e13
#
_cell.length_a   1.000
_cell.length_b   1.000
_cell.length_c   1.000
_cell.angle_alpha   90.00
_cell.angle_beta   90.00
_cell.angle_gamma   90.00
#
_symmetry.space_group_name_H-M   'P 1'
#
loop_
_entity.id
_entity.type
_entity.pdbx_description
1 polymer ?
#
loop_
_entity_poly.entity_id
_entity_poly.type
_entity_poly.pdbx_seq_one_letter_code
_entity_poly.pdbx_strand_id
1 'polypeptide(L)'
;MSAAAISYAQGQIVVPNEPIIPFIEGDGIGVDVTPAMRQVIDAAVAKAFAGARRIHWEELYAGQKAVAKFGAGVYLPEETMAAIQRYHVAIKGPLETPVGGGIRSLNVALRQDLDLYVCQRPVRYFAGTPSPMKRPEDVDMVIFRENSEDIYAGIEWSAGTAEAEKVIAFLQNEMGVKKIRFPGTSAIGIKPVSQEGSERLIRRAIEFALLQGRSSVTLVHKGNIMKFTEGGFRDWGYALAEREFADRVFTWRQKAEISKSEGKAAGAAAEKAAQEAGKLIIKDVIADNFLQQILLRPQDYDVVATLNLNGDYISDALAAEVGGIGMAPGANLSDTHAIFEATHGTAPDIAGQGKANPSSLILSGVMLLVHLGWSEAAQRVVQAMEACIAAGEVTGDLASLQGRAGLSTPEFTAALLRRIEA
;
A
#
# COMPACT_ATOMS: atom_id res chain seq x y z
N MET A 1 26.42 -1.54 22.06
CA MET A 1 26.69 -1.32 20.62
C MET A 1 26.12 0.03 20.26
N SER A 2 26.71 0.78 19.34
CA SER A 2 26.18 2.10 18.95
C SER A 2 25.11 1.97 17.89
N ALA A 3 24.07 2.82 17.96
CA ALA A 3 23.07 2.94 16.92
C ALA A 3 23.70 3.23 15.54
N ALA A 4 23.22 2.56 14.49
CA ALA A 4 23.78 2.68 13.14
C ALA A 4 22.67 2.74 12.08
N ALA A 5 22.98 3.40 10.96
CA ALA A 5 22.10 3.46 9.82
C ALA A 5 21.98 2.07 9.14
N ILE A 6 20.82 1.80 8.58
CA ILE A 6 20.63 0.70 7.63
C ILE A 6 21.43 1.03 6.36
N SER A 7 21.93 0.03 5.68
CA SER A 7 22.63 0.18 4.41
C SER A 7 22.23 -0.91 3.41
N TYR A 8 22.63 -0.73 2.16
CA TYR A 8 22.44 -1.72 1.11
C TYR A 8 23.78 -2.17 0.57
N ALA A 9 24.00 -3.47 0.49
CA ALA A 9 25.20 -4.07 -0.09
C ALA A 9 24.77 -5.07 -1.17
N GLN A 10 25.25 -4.88 -2.38
CA GLN A 10 24.90 -5.74 -3.54
C GLN A 10 23.38 -5.91 -3.74
N GLY A 11 22.62 -4.82 -3.53
CA GLY A 11 21.15 -4.82 -3.66
C GLY A 11 20.39 -5.47 -2.48
N GLN A 12 21.09 -5.93 -1.44
CA GLN A 12 20.47 -6.50 -0.25
C GLN A 12 20.55 -5.53 0.92
N ILE A 13 19.49 -5.49 1.71
CA ILE A 13 19.43 -4.69 2.94
C ILE A 13 20.35 -5.29 4.00
N VAL A 14 21.15 -4.44 4.63
CA VAL A 14 22.01 -4.79 5.77
C VAL A 14 21.51 -4.07 7.00
N VAL A 15 20.93 -4.81 7.93
CA VAL A 15 20.28 -4.29 9.13
C VAL A 15 21.17 -4.53 10.35
N PRO A 16 21.64 -3.46 11.03
CA PRO A 16 22.37 -3.61 12.30
C PRO A 16 21.44 -4.07 13.43
N ASN A 17 21.99 -4.59 14.53
CA ASN A 17 21.19 -4.97 15.69
C ASN A 17 20.49 -3.78 16.37
N GLU A 18 21.03 -2.59 16.21
CA GLU A 18 20.50 -1.34 16.74
C GLU A 18 20.34 -0.30 15.62
N PRO A 19 19.36 -0.50 14.67
CA PRO A 19 19.15 0.42 13.57
C PRO A 19 18.56 1.75 14.06
N ILE A 20 18.94 2.84 13.40
CA ILE A 20 18.25 4.12 13.51
C ILE A 20 17.09 4.09 12.52
N ILE A 21 15.87 4.23 13.03
CA ILE A 21 14.63 4.30 12.23
C ILE A 21 13.98 5.65 12.45
N PRO A 22 13.98 6.53 11.45
CA PRO A 22 13.21 7.76 11.48
C PRO A 22 11.71 7.47 11.60
N PHE A 23 11.00 8.29 12.36
CA PHE A 23 9.55 8.31 12.38
C PHE A 23 9.00 9.72 12.27
N ILE A 24 7.85 9.85 11.62
CA ILE A 24 7.04 11.07 11.60
C ILE A 24 5.78 10.77 12.40
N GLU A 25 5.54 11.55 13.47
CA GLU A 25 4.34 11.32 14.30
C GLU A 25 3.05 11.42 13.49
N GLY A 26 2.99 12.38 12.56
CA GLY A 26 1.83 12.66 11.73
C GLY A 26 0.91 13.73 12.31
N ASP A 27 -0.15 14.03 11.55
CA ASP A 27 -1.17 15.01 11.92
C ASP A 27 -2.40 14.33 12.53
N GLY A 28 -3.28 15.12 13.15
CA GLY A 28 -4.52 14.62 13.72
C GLY A 28 -4.32 13.48 14.71
N ILE A 29 -4.90 12.31 14.46
CA ILE A 29 -4.76 11.12 15.32
C ILE A 29 -3.34 10.55 15.37
N GLY A 30 -2.39 11.09 14.60
CA GLY A 30 -0.98 10.72 14.67
C GLY A 30 -0.43 10.75 16.10
N VAL A 31 -0.84 11.74 16.91
CA VAL A 31 -0.48 11.89 18.33
C VAL A 31 -0.94 10.72 19.21
N ASP A 32 -2.00 10.00 18.81
CA ASP A 32 -2.53 8.85 19.53
C ASP A 32 -1.90 7.54 19.03
N VAL A 33 -1.87 7.34 17.70
CA VAL A 33 -1.53 6.04 17.09
C VAL A 33 -0.03 5.79 16.97
N THR A 34 0.79 6.83 16.81
CA THR A 34 2.24 6.67 16.63
C THR A 34 2.96 6.27 17.93
N PRO A 35 2.66 6.87 19.10
CA PRO A 35 3.19 6.37 20.36
C PRO A 35 2.75 4.93 20.68
N ALA A 36 1.50 4.57 20.38
CA ALA A 36 0.97 3.22 20.57
C ALA A 36 1.76 2.20 19.72
N MET A 37 1.97 2.49 18.44
CA MET A 37 2.76 1.65 17.54
C MET A 37 4.18 1.45 18.06
N ARG A 38 4.88 2.52 18.45
CA ARG A 38 6.27 2.43 18.95
C ARG A 38 6.37 1.55 20.18
N GLN A 39 5.47 1.71 21.16
CA GLN A 39 5.44 0.88 22.38
C GLN A 39 5.28 -0.61 22.04
N VAL A 40 4.33 -0.94 21.14
CA VAL A 40 4.06 -2.33 20.74
C VAL A 40 5.24 -2.94 20.00
N ILE A 41 5.84 -2.21 19.04
CA ILE A 41 7.00 -2.67 18.28
C ILE A 41 8.22 -2.86 19.17
N ASP A 42 8.52 -1.91 20.08
CA ASP A 42 9.65 -2.00 21.00
C ASP A 42 9.50 -3.21 21.93
N ALA A 43 8.31 -3.44 22.50
CA ALA A 43 8.05 -4.60 23.36
C ALA A 43 8.24 -5.92 22.61
N ALA A 44 7.73 -6.01 21.37
CA ALA A 44 7.86 -7.21 20.55
C ALA A 44 9.34 -7.50 20.19
N VAL A 45 10.12 -6.47 19.84
CA VAL A 45 11.54 -6.61 19.55
C VAL A 45 12.32 -7.03 20.82
N ALA A 46 12.07 -6.38 21.95
CA ALA A 46 12.73 -6.72 23.23
C ALA A 46 12.46 -8.19 23.63
N LYS A 47 11.20 -8.63 23.50
CA LYS A 47 10.81 -10.01 23.86
C LYS A 47 11.36 -11.04 22.86
N ALA A 48 11.28 -10.78 21.55
CA ALA A 48 11.73 -11.73 20.53
C ALA A 48 13.23 -11.98 20.58
N PHE A 49 14.02 -10.95 20.88
CA PHE A 49 15.48 -11.01 20.82
C PHE A 49 16.16 -10.91 22.21
N ALA A 50 15.40 -11.05 23.29
CA ALA A 50 15.92 -10.99 24.68
C ALA A 50 16.82 -9.76 24.93
N GLY A 51 16.47 -8.63 24.34
CA GLY A 51 17.24 -7.36 24.42
C GLY A 51 18.49 -7.26 23.54
N ALA A 52 18.80 -8.29 22.72
CA ALA A 52 19.95 -8.26 21.80
C ALA A 52 19.75 -7.33 20.60
N ARG A 53 18.52 -6.91 20.34
CA ARG A 53 18.15 -5.96 19.27
C ARG A 53 17.27 -4.86 19.85
N ARG A 54 17.40 -3.65 19.29
CA ARG A 54 16.65 -2.48 19.69
C ARG A 54 16.54 -1.49 18.53
N ILE A 55 15.39 -0.84 18.35
CA ILE A 55 15.22 0.28 17.41
C ILE A 55 15.59 1.59 18.12
N HIS A 56 16.43 2.40 17.47
CA HIS A 56 16.66 3.79 17.84
C HIS A 56 15.75 4.69 16.99
N TRP A 57 14.67 5.16 17.60
CA TRP A 57 13.72 6.04 16.94
C TRP A 57 14.24 7.46 16.83
N GLU A 58 14.28 8.02 15.62
CA GLU A 58 14.63 9.42 15.35
C GLU A 58 13.40 10.17 14.85
N GLU A 59 12.94 11.18 15.60
CA GLU A 59 11.76 11.95 15.22
C GLU A 59 12.08 12.93 14.09
N LEU A 60 11.35 12.81 12.98
CA LEU A 60 11.35 13.75 11.87
C LEU A 60 10.02 14.52 11.84
N TYR A 61 10.04 15.68 11.21
CA TYR A 61 8.91 16.60 11.19
C TYR A 61 8.34 16.72 9.78
N ALA A 62 7.02 16.55 9.65
CA ALA A 62 6.24 16.85 8.47
C ALA A 62 4.84 17.31 8.89
N GLY A 63 4.08 17.88 7.95
CA GLY A 63 2.72 18.34 8.19
C GLY A 63 2.64 19.55 9.13
N GLN A 64 1.60 19.63 9.93
CA GLN A 64 1.34 20.74 10.84
C GLN A 64 2.42 20.89 11.93
N LYS A 65 3.00 19.76 12.37
CA LYS A 65 4.08 19.78 13.35
C LYS A 65 5.37 20.41 12.79
N ALA A 66 5.64 20.21 11.50
CA ALA A 66 6.73 20.90 10.81
C ALA A 66 6.48 22.41 10.71
N VAL A 67 5.26 22.82 10.35
CA VAL A 67 4.87 24.24 10.30
C VAL A 67 5.03 24.90 11.68
N ALA A 68 4.62 24.23 12.75
CA ALA A 68 4.76 24.73 14.10
C ALA A 68 6.22 24.92 14.52
N LYS A 69 7.13 24.05 14.05
CA LYS A 69 8.55 24.09 14.42
C LYS A 69 9.38 25.01 13.53
N PHE A 70 9.13 25.02 12.21
CA PHE A 70 10.00 25.67 11.22
C PHE A 70 9.36 26.92 10.59
N GLY A 71 8.09 27.20 10.87
CA GLY A 71 7.38 28.37 10.38
C GLY A 71 6.39 28.09 9.25
N ALA A 72 5.58 29.09 8.95
CA ALA A 72 4.51 28.99 7.96
C ALA A 72 5.00 28.57 6.58
N GLY A 73 4.31 27.60 5.96
CA GLY A 73 4.61 27.08 4.63
C GLY A 73 5.62 25.94 4.60
N VAL A 74 6.31 25.63 5.69
CA VAL A 74 7.29 24.53 5.76
C VAL A 74 6.60 23.24 6.21
N TYR A 75 5.90 22.57 5.30
CA TYR A 75 5.21 21.31 5.59
C TYR A 75 6.10 20.07 5.47
N LEU A 76 7.15 20.11 4.68
CA LEU A 76 8.12 19.03 4.50
C LEU A 76 9.52 19.63 4.44
N PRO A 77 10.22 19.72 5.58
CA PRO A 77 11.57 20.26 5.65
C PRO A 77 12.58 19.46 4.82
N GLU A 78 13.57 20.12 4.23
CA GLU A 78 14.66 19.47 3.49
C GLU A 78 15.43 18.48 4.38
N GLU A 79 15.61 18.82 5.66
CA GLU A 79 16.27 17.93 6.63
C GLU A 79 15.52 16.62 6.84
N THR A 80 14.19 16.63 6.76
CA THR A 80 13.37 15.42 6.84
C THR A 80 13.63 14.52 5.63
N MET A 81 13.66 15.08 4.44
CA MET A 81 13.99 14.34 3.21
C MET A 81 15.40 13.77 3.24
N ALA A 82 16.38 14.59 3.64
CA ALA A 82 17.79 14.18 3.76
C ALA A 82 17.97 13.04 4.79
N ALA A 83 17.24 13.09 5.92
CA ALA A 83 17.29 12.04 6.92
C ALA A 83 16.70 10.73 6.40
N ILE A 84 15.54 10.76 5.71
CA ILE A 84 14.93 9.55 5.11
C ILE A 84 15.89 8.95 4.06
N GLN A 85 16.49 9.77 3.21
CA GLN A 85 17.47 9.32 2.22
C GLN A 85 18.69 8.66 2.88
N ARG A 86 19.16 9.23 4.00
CA ARG A 86 20.32 8.71 4.75
C ARG A 86 20.04 7.38 5.43
N TYR A 87 18.86 7.22 6.02
CA TYR A 87 18.53 6.05 6.85
C TYR A 87 17.77 4.95 6.08
N HIS A 88 17.32 5.21 4.86
CA HIS A 88 16.68 4.28 3.94
C HIS A 88 15.30 3.76 4.36
N VAL A 89 15.05 3.60 5.65
CA VAL A 89 13.82 3.02 6.18
C VAL A 89 13.20 3.98 7.19
N ALA A 90 11.91 4.29 7.03
CA ALA A 90 11.17 5.15 7.93
C ALA A 90 9.74 4.63 8.15
N ILE A 91 9.08 5.13 9.21
CA ILE A 91 7.65 4.91 9.45
C ILE A 91 6.97 6.23 9.76
N LYS A 92 5.73 6.42 9.31
CA LYS A 92 5.02 7.66 9.57
C LYS A 92 3.55 7.45 9.91
N GLY A 93 3.02 8.29 10.77
CA GLY A 93 1.60 8.49 10.97
C GLY A 93 0.92 9.19 9.79
N PRO A 94 -0.38 9.43 9.86
CA PRO A 94 -1.14 10.08 8.80
C PRO A 94 -0.69 11.55 8.64
N LEU A 95 -0.67 12.04 7.39
CA LEU A 95 -0.37 13.45 7.09
C LEU A 95 -1.54 14.10 6.38
N GLU A 96 -1.88 15.31 6.82
CA GLU A 96 -2.90 16.11 6.18
C GLU A 96 -2.35 16.78 4.91
N THR A 97 -3.15 16.75 3.85
CA THR A 97 -2.88 17.58 2.67
C THR A 97 -3.59 18.90 2.84
N PRO A 98 -2.89 20.05 2.92
CA PRO A 98 -3.53 21.34 3.07
C PRO A 98 -4.54 21.61 1.95
N VAL A 99 -5.76 22.01 2.30
CA VAL A 99 -6.81 22.34 1.35
C VAL A 99 -6.61 23.79 0.87
N GLY A 100 -6.35 23.98 -0.41
CA GLY A 100 -6.17 25.28 -1.04
C GLY A 100 -4.70 25.70 -1.20
N GLY A 101 -4.42 26.57 -2.16
CA GLY A 101 -3.08 27.15 -2.38
C GLY A 101 -2.13 26.36 -3.26
N GLY A 102 -2.56 25.30 -3.96
CA GLY A 102 -1.70 24.57 -4.92
C GLY A 102 -0.59 23.75 -4.28
N ILE A 103 -0.70 23.47 -2.97
CA ILE A 103 0.27 22.61 -2.28
C ILE A 103 0.02 21.17 -2.66
N ARG A 104 1.07 20.52 -3.20
CA ARG A 104 1.07 19.10 -3.53
C ARG A 104 0.90 18.26 -2.26
N SER A 105 0.16 17.14 -2.34
CA SER A 105 0.06 16.20 -1.24
C SER A 105 1.44 15.79 -0.72
N LEU A 106 1.65 15.90 0.59
CA LEU A 106 2.92 15.52 1.23
C LEU A 106 3.25 14.05 1.01
N ASN A 107 2.22 13.19 1.01
CA ASN A 107 2.39 11.78 0.71
C ASN A 107 2.86 11.57 -0.74
N VAL A 108 2.28 12.30 -1.70
CA VAL A 108 2.71 12.23 -3.11
C VAL A 108 4.13 12.78 -3.27
N ALA A 109 4.50 13.85 -2.56
CA ALA A 109 5.87 14.39 -2.58
C ALA A 109 6.88 13.33 -2.10
N LEU A 110 6.67 12.72 -0.94
CA LEU A 110 7.53 11.65 -0.41
C LEU A 110 7.68 10.48 -1.40
N ARG A 111 6.59 10.04 -2.02
CA ARG A 111 6.59 8.92 -2.97
C ARG A 111 7.40 9.23 -4.24
N GLN A 112 7.23 10.43 -4.78
CA GLN A 112 7.90 10.81 -6.04
C GLN A 112 9.36 11.23 -5.82
N ASP A 113 9.66 11.99 -4.78
CA ASP A 113 11.01 12.50 -4.53
C ASP A 113 11.99 11.39 -4.08
N LEU A 114 11.47 10.28 -3.51
CA LEU A 114 12.23 9.09 -3.13
C LEU A 114 12.04 7.92 -4.11
N ASP A 115 11.35 8.14 -5.21
CA ASP A 115 10.98 7.13 -6.21
C ASP A 115 10.39 5.85 -5.59
N LEU A 116 9.48 6.01 -4.62
CA LEU A 116 8.79 4.89 -3.95
C LEU A 116 7.70 4.33 -4.87
N TYR A 117 8.10 3.64 -5.92
CA TYR A 117 7.22 3.24 -7.02
C TYR A 117 6.25 2.11 -6.70
N VAL A 118 6.40 1.45 -5.56
CA VAL A 118 5.49 0.41 -5.08
C VAL A 118 4.74 0.91 -3.84
N CYS A 119 3.42 0.93 -3.87
CA CYS A 119 2.60 0.97 -2.67
C CYS A 119 2.07 -0.44 -2.40
N GLN A 120 2.57 -1.07 -1.34
CA GLN A 120 2.19 -2.42 -0.93
C GLN A 120 1.17 -2.34 0.21
N ARG A 121 -0.01 -2.94 0.02
CA ARG A 121 -1.12 -2.94 0.98
C ARG A 121 -1.65 -4.37 1.18
N PRO A 122 -1.21 -5.10 2.20
CA PRO A 122 -1.81 -6.38 2.56
C PRO A 122 -3.18 -6.17 3.19
N VAL A 123 -4.13 -6.99 2.79
CA VAL A 123 -5.49 -7.02 3.32
C VAL A 123 -5.81 -8.44 3.69
N ARG A 124 -5.98 -8.72 4.99
CA ARG A 124 -6.42 -10.02 5.49
C ARG A 124 -7.42 -9.87 6.63
N TYR A 125 -8.28 -10.85 6.77
CA TYR A 125 -9.22 -10.90 7.86
C TYR A 125 -8.57 -11.38 9.15
N PHE A 126 -8.92 -10.74 10.26
CA PHE A 126 -8.60 -11.18 11.62
C PHE A 126 -9.87 -11.73 12.25
N ALA A 127 -9.84 -13.00 12.68
CA ALA A 127 -11.02 -13.68 13.23
C ALA A 127 -11.63 -12.92 14.43
N GLY A 128 -12.91 -12.59 14.32
CA GLY A 128 -13.63 -11.78 15.34
C GLY A 128 -13.79 -10.31 14.95
N THR A 129 -13.15 -9.84 13.89
CA THR A 129 -13.39 -8.49 13.35
C THR A 129 -14.75 -8.43 12.68
N PRO A 130 -15.55 -7.35 12.88
CA PRO A 130 -16.80 -7.18 12.16
C PRO A 130 -16.55 -7.03 10.66
N SER A 131 -17.37 -7.68 9.84
CA SER A 131 -17.24 -7.67 8.38
C SER A 131 -18.62 -7.70 7.72
N PRO A 132 -18.81 -6.99 6.58
CA PRO A 132 -20.00 -7.13 5.76
C PRO A 132 -20.02 -8.42 4.92
N MET A 133 -18.89 -9.13 4.85
CA MET A 133 -18.72 -10.34 4.05
C MET A 133 -19.38 -11.56 4.71
N LYS A 134 -19.91 -12.49 3.90
CA LYS A 134 -20.42 -13.77 4.40
C LYS A 134 -19.31 -14.70 4.89
N ARG A 135 -18.15 -14.64 4.25
CA ARG A 135 -16.95 -15.42 4.56
C ARG A 135 -15.72 -14.52 4.48
N PRO A 136 -15.53 -13.65 5.46
CA PRO A 136 -14.40 -12.72 5.47
C PRO A 136 -13.04 -13.44 5.57
N GLU A 137 -13.03 -14.67 6.09
CA GLU A 137 -11.84 -15.53 6.17
C GLU A 137 -11.24 -15.89 4.81
N ASP A 138 -12.01 -15.76 3.72
CA ASP A 138 -11.54 -15.96 2.36
C ASP A 138 -10.75 -14.75 1.81
N VAL A 139 -10.72 -13.63 2.54
CA VAL A 139 -9.99 -12.42 2.13
C VAL A 139 -8.57 -12.46 2.69
N ASP A 140 -7.60 -12.72 1.81
CA ASP A 140 -6.15 -12.62 2.09
C ASP A 140 -5.43 -12.23 0.80
N MET A 141 -5.35 -10.92 0.56
CA MET A 141 -4.77 -10.34 -0.65
C MET A 141 -3.65 -9.36 -0.32
N VAL A 142 -2.71 -9.22 -1.25
CA VAL A 142 -1.70 -8.16 -1.18
C VAL A 142 -1.76 -7.31 -2.45
N ILE A 143 -2.08 -6.04 -2.28
CA ILE A 143 -2.17 -5.08 -3.39
C ILE A 143 -0.81 -4.44 -3.61
N PHE A 144 -0.31 -4.52 -4.84
CA PHE A 144 0.81 -3.77 -5.39
C PHE A 144 0.25 -2.67 -6.28
N ARG A 145 0.16 -1.46 -5.73
CA ARG A 145 -0.32 -0.27 -6.39
C ARG A 145 0.87 0.49 -6.97
N GLU A 146 0.81 0.82 -8.26
CA GLU A 146 1.76 1.76 -8.86
C GLU A 146 1.65 3.11 -8.13
N ASN A 147 2.77 3.78 -7.91
CA ASN A 147 2.80 4.86 -6.95
C ASN A 147 3.47 6.16 -7.47
N SER A 148 3.92 6.18 -8.72
CA SER A 148 4.68 7.29 -9.31
C SER A 148 4.02 7.98 -10.49
N GLU A 149 3.12 7.31 -11.19
CA GLU A 149 2.47 7.77 -12.43
C GLU A 149 0.95 7.88 -12.26
N ASP A 150 0.23 7.71 -13.38
CA ASP A 150 -1.22 7.79 -13.47
C ASP A 150 -1.71 9.25 -13.30
N ILE A 151 -2.97 9.44 -12.99
CA ILE A 151 -3.53 10.77 -12.71
C ILE A 151 -2.91 11.42 -11.47
N TYR A 152 -2.27 10.63 -10.60
CA TYR A 152 -1.52 11.11 -9.43
C TYR A 152 -0.23 11.88 -9.80
N ALA A 153 0.16 11.89 -11.08
CA ALA A 153 1.19 12.80 -11.59
C ALA A 153 0.79 14.28 -11.45
N GLY A 154 -0.52 14.57 -11.25
CA GLY A 154 -1.02 15.92 -11.01
C GLY A 154 -0.91 16.84 -12.22
N ILE A 155 -0.92 16.28 -13.43
CA ILE A 155 -0.84 17.05 -14.69
C ILE A 155 -2.26 17.42 -15.09
N GLU A 156 -2.73 18.57 -14.62
CA GLU A 156 -4.09 19.04 -14.91
C GLU A 156 -4.21 20.57 -14.96
N TRP A 157 -5.22 21.03 -15.64
CA TRP A 157 -5.53 22.47 -15.80
C TRP A 157 -7.04 22.71 -15.58
N SER A 158 -7.33 23.73 -14.79
CA SER A 158 -8.70 24.12 -14.49
C SER A 158 -9.42 24.71 -15.71
N ALA A 159 -10.70 24.47 -15.81
CA ALA A 159 -11.55 25.02 -16.85
C ALA A 159 -11.49 26.56 -16.88
N GLY A 160 -11.47 27.14 -18.08
CA GLY A 160 -11.44 28.58 -18.28
C GLY A 160 -10.09 29.26 -18.03
N THR A 161 -9.02 28.48 -17.80
CA THR A 161 -7.66 29.03 -17.74
C THR A 161 -7.02 29.08 -19.13
N ALA A 162 -6.08 30.00 -19.34
CA ALA A 162 -5.36 30.14 -20.60
C ALA A 162 -4.57 28.86 -20.93
N GLU A 163 -4.05 28.17 -19.93
CA GLU A 163 -3.33 26.91 -20.06
C GLU A 163 -4.26 25.79 -20.54
N ALA A 164 -5.46 25.65 -19.95
CA ALA A 164 -6.46 24.68 -20.40
C ALA A 164 -6.89 24.95 -21.85
N GLU A 165 -7.14 26.20 -22.21
CA GLU A 165 -7.48 26.59 -23.57
C GLU A 165 -6.37 26.23 -24.57
N LYS A 166 -5.10 26.48 -24.20
CA LYS A 166 -3.93 26.14 -25.01
C LYS A 166 -3.80 24.62 -25.24
N VAL A 167 -3.98 23.83 -24.18
CA VAL A 167 -3.93 22.36 -24.29
C VAL A 167 -5.08 21.84 -25.17
N ILE A 168 -6.29 22.35 -24.96
CA ILE A 168 -7.46 21.98 -25.75
C ILE A 168 -7.25 22.32 -27.23
N ALA A 169 -6.78 23.54 -27.51
CA ALA A 169 -6.49 23.98 -28.86
C ALA A 169 -5.43 23.09 -29.55
N PHE A 170 -4.34 22.75 -28.85
CA PHE A 170 -3.34 21.81 -29.34
C PHE A 170 -3.95 20.45 -29.68
N LEU A 171 -4.73 19.88 -28.77
CA LEU A 171 -5.38 18.59 -28.99
C LEU A 171 -6.34 18.61 -30.18
N GLN A 172 -7.08 19.71 -30.37
CA GLN A 172 -8.03 19.84 -31.46
C GLN A 172 -7.36 20.11 -32.81
N ASN A 173 -6.43 21.08 -32.85
CA ASN A 173 -5.84 21.58 -34.09
C ASN A 173 -4.66 20.73 -34.59
N GLU A 174 -3.78 20.29 -33.68
CA GLU A 174 -2.57 19.54 -34.04
C GLU A 174 -2.81 18.01 -33.97
N MET A 175 -3.56 17.54 -32.96
CA MET A 175 -3.80 16.10 -32.75
C MET A 175 -5.14 15.62 -33.35
N GLY A 176 -5.95 16.51 -33.93
CA GLY A 176 -7.21 16.20 -34.58
C GLY A 176 -8.30 15.65 -33.63
N VAL A 177 -8.22 15.92 -32.34
CA VAL A 177 -9.19 15.46 -31.34
C VAL A 177 -10.51 16.21 -31.51
N LYS A 178 -11.59 15.49 -31.81
CA LYS A 178 -12.94 16.06 -32.00
C LYS A 178 -13.89 15.74 -30.83
N LYS A 179 -13.42 15.04 -29.81
CA LYS A 179 -14.29 14.50 -28.76
C LYS A 179 -14.42 15.37 -27.51
N ILE A 180 -13.73 16.51 -27.42
CA ILE A 180 -13.92 17.48 -26.34
C ILE A 180 -15.20 18.25 -26.63
N ARG A 181 -16.25 17.86 -25.92
CA ARG A 181 -17.63 18.30 -26.24
C ARG A 181 -17.88 19.78 -25.89
N PHE A 182 -17.28 20.25 -24.81
CA PHE A 182 -17.48 21.60 -24.27
C PHE A 182 -16.12 22.27 -24.01
N PRO A 183 -15.36 22.64 -25.05
CA PRO A 183 -13.96 23.08 -24.91
C PRO A 183 -13.81 24.31 -24.00
N GLY A 184 -14.75 25.27 -24.05
CA GLY A 184 -14.67 26.49 -23.24
C GLY A 184 -14.94 26.30 -21.73
N THR A 185 -15.46 25.13 -21.31
CA THR A 185 -15.79 24.85 -19.91
C THR A 185 -15.21 23.51 -19.43
N SER A 186 -14.32 22.90 -20.21
CA SER A 186 -13.66 21.65 -19.83
C SER A 186 -12.37 21.93 -19.07
N ALA A 187 -12.17 21.25 -17.95
CA ALA A 187 -10.85 21.00 -17.37
C ALA A 187 -10.17 19.84 -18.11
N ILE A 188 -8.84 19.79 -18.11
CA ILE A 188 -8.06 18.75 -18.75
C ILE A 188 -7.08 18.15 -17.75
N GLY A 189 -7.05 16.82 -17.67
CA GLY A 189 -6.04 16.05 -16.96
C GLY A 189 -5.35 15.05 -17.86
N ILE A 190 -4.09 14.76 -17.62
CA ILE A 190 -3.28 13.80 -18.36
C ILE A 190 -2.96 12.61 -17.46
N LYS A 191 -3.16 11.40 -18.00
CA LYS A 191 -2.83 10.12 -17.36
C LYS A 191 -1.60 9.51 -18.05
N PRO A 192 -0.38 9.79 -17.57
CA PRO A 192 0.81 9.11 -18.06
C PRO A 192 0.87 7.70 -17.49
N VAL A 193 1.18 6.72 -18.33
CA VAL A 193 1.46 5.33 -17.93
C VAL A 193 2.58 4.84 -18.83
N SER A 194 3.73 4.51 -18.24
CA SER A 194 4.89 4.02 -18.96
C SER A 194 5.03 2.51 -18.89
N GLN A 195 5.73 1.94 -19.86
CA GLN A 195 6.12 0.53 -19.83
C GLN A 195 7.07 0.28 -18.67
N GLU A 196 8.01 1.16 -18.44
CA GLU A 196 9.04 1.07 -17.41
C GLU A 196 8.46 1.10 -16.00
N GLY A 197 7.57 2.06 -15.71
CA GLY A 197 6.84 2.14 -14.44
C GLY A 197 5.95 0.93 -14.20
N SER A 198 5.26 0.45 -15.25
CA SER A 198 4.40 -0.73 -15.17
C SER A 198 5.21 -2.02 -14.93
N GLU A 199 6.28 -2.23 -15.69
CA GLU A 199 7.10 -3.44 -15.56
C GLU A 199 7.80 -3.53 -14.20
N ARG A 200 8.35 -2.43 -13.66
CA ARG A 200 9.02 -2.45 -12.35
C ARG A 200 8.05 -2.80 -11.21
N LEU A 201 6.83 -2.28 -11.23
CA LEU A 201 5.80 -2.64 -10.27
C LEU A 201 5.40 -4.13 -10.36
N ILE A 202 5.09 -4.59 -11.58
CA ILE A 202 4.64 -5.97 -11.80
C ILE A 202 5.75 -6.96 -11.46
N ARG A 203 7.01 -6.65 -11.75
CA ARG A 203 8.17 -7.44 -11.35
C ARG A 203 8.20 -7.64 -9.84
N ARG A 204 8.04 -6.57 -9.05
CA ARG A 204 8.00 -6.63 -7.58
C ARG A 204 6.83 -7.46 -7.07
N ALA A 205 5.66 -7.38 -7.71
CA ALA A 205 4.51 -8.22 -7.37
C ALA A 205 4.77 -9.70 -7.64
N ILE A 206 5.39 -10.04 -8.77
CA ILE A 206 5.75 -11.43 -9.13
C ILE A 206 6.83 -11.97 -8.17
N GLU A 207 7.89 -11.22 -7.93
CA GLU A 207 8.96 -11.59 -6.99
C GLU A 207 8.41 -11.86 -5.59
N PHE A 208 7.56 -10.97 -5.10
CA PHE A 208 6.87 -11.14 -3.82
C PHE A 208 6.02 -12.40 -3.80
N ALA A 209 5.19 -12.62 -4.83
CA ALA A 209 4.33 -13.79 -4.92
C ALA A 209 5.15 -15.08 -4.89
N LEU A 210 6.23 -15.13 -5.64
CA LEU A 210 7.15 -16.27 -5.69
C LEU A 210 7.88 -16.51 -4.36
N LEU A 211 8.30 -15.44 -3.68
CA LEU A 211 9.00 -15.53 -2.39
C LEU A 211 8.06 -16.00 -1.27
N GLN A 212 6.80 -15.53 -1.30
CA GLN A 212 5.80 -15.86 -0.28
C GLN A 212 5.00 -17.14 -0.59
N GLY A 213 5.29 -17.83 -1.69
CA GLY A 213 4.55 -19.02 -2.10
C GLY A 213 3.09 -18.75 -2.46
N ARG A 214 2.78 -17.55 -2.94
CA ARG A 214 1.43 -17.16 -3.38
C ARG A 214 1.08 -17.82 -4.72
N SER A 215 -0.21 -18.05 -4.96
CA SER A 215 -0.69 -18.86 -6.09
C SER A 215 -0.88 -18.07 -7.39
N SER A 216 -1.14 -16.76 -7.29
CA SER A 216 -1.43 -15.93 -8.46
C SER A 216 -1.04 -14.47 -8.29
N VAL A 217 -0.74 -13.80 -9.44
CA VAL A 217 -0.73 -12.35 -9.58
C VAL A 217 -1.82 -11.96 -10.58
N THR A 218 -2.71 -11.07 -10.15
CA THR A 218 -3.81 -10.56 -10.96
C THR A 218 -3.51 -9.13 -11.39
N LEU A 219 -3.42 -8.89 -12.69
CA LEU A 219 -3.30 -7.55 -13.29
C LEU A 219 -4.69 -6.94 -13.37
N VAL A 220 -4.98 -5.94 -12.55
CA VAL A 220 -6.28 -5.25 -12.57
C VAL A 220 -6.18 -3.98 -13.39
N HIS A 221 -7.06 -3.82 -14.38
CA HIS A 221 -7.00 -2.73 -15.37
C HIS A 221 -8.36 -2.40 -15.99
N LYS A 222 -8.46 -1.24 -16.65
CA LYS A 222 -9.61 -0.85 -17.49
C LYS A 222 -9.22 -0.76 -18.98
N GLY A 223 -8.42 -1.72 -19.47
CA GLY A 223 -7.84 -1.73 -20.80
C GLY A 223 -8.82 -1.88 -21.96
N ASN A 224 -10.07 -2.29 -21.72
CA ASN A 224 -11.11 -2.29 -22.73
C ASN A 224 -11.57 -0.87 -23.13
N ILE A 225 -11.36 0.13 -22.26
CA ILE A 225 -11.65 1.56 -22.49
C ILE A 225 -10.36 2.34 -22.74
N MET A 226 -9.39 2.25 -21.86
CA MET A 226 -8.10 2.93 -21.94
C MET A 226 -7.05 1.98 -22.53
N LYS A 227 -7.12 1.79 -23.86
CA LYS A 227 -6.40 0.71 -24.56
C LYS A 227 -4.87 0.82 -24.49
N PHE A 228 -4.33 2.03 -24.46
CA PHE A 228 -2.88 2.28 -24.54
C PHE A 228 -2.25 2.51 -23.17
N THR A 229 -2.99 2.98 -22.18
CA THR A 229 -2.51 3.16 -20.80
C THR A 229 -2.80 1.90 -19.99
N GLU A 230 -4.05 1.66 -19.62
CA GLU A 230 -4.47 0.48 -18.84
C GLU A 230 -4.27 -0.85 -19.60
N GLY A 231 -4.57 -0.86 -20.92
CA GLY A 231 -4.31 -2.01 -21.77
C GLY A 231 -2.81 -2.25 -21.96
N GLY A 232 -2.02 -1.17 -22.07
CA GLY A 232 -0.57 -1.24 -22.07
C GLY A 232 -0.02 -1.89 -20.80
N PHE A 233 -0.46 -1.46 -19.64
CA PHE A 233 -0.09 -2.05 -18.35
C PHE A 233 -0.27 -3.57 -18.33
N ARG A 234 -1.44 -4.06 -18.76
CA ARG A 234 -1.72 -5.51 -18.89
C ARG A 234 -0.74 -6.21 -19.84
N ASP A 235 -0.59 -5.65 -21.04
CA ASP A 235 0.18 -6.29 -22.09
C ASP A 235 1.67 -6.33 -21.79
N TRP A 236 2.22 -5.26 -21.19
CA TRP A 236 3.59 -5.21 -20.70
C TRP A 236 3.79 -6.15 -19.52
N GLY A 237 2.79 -6.29 -18.64
CA GLY A 237 2.85 -7.25 -17.53
C GLY A 237 2.95 -8.69 -18.00
N TYR A 238 2.17 -9.10 -18.99
CA TYR A 238 2.29 -10.43 -19.59
C TYR A 238 3.65 -10.62 -20.28
N ALA A 239 4.08 -9.62 -21.06
CA ALA A 239 5.37 -9.68 -21.76
C ALA A 239 6.55 -9.79 -20.78
N LEU A 240 6.54 -9.04 -19.68
CA LEU A 240 7.51 -9.12 -18.61
C LEU A 240 7.54 -10.53 -17.98
N ALA A 241 6.37 -11.04 -17.58
CA ALA A 241 6.25 -12.33 -16.93
C ALA A 241 6.82 -13.48 -17.79
N GLU A 242 6.49 -13.48 -19.08
CA GLU A 242 6.97 -14.47 -20.03
C GLU A 242 8.44 -14.30 -20.40
N ARG A 243 8.98 -13.09 -20.35
CA ARG A 243 10.39 -12.80 -20.64
C ARG A 243 11.32 -13.15 -19.46
N GLU A 244 10.94 -12.76 -18.23
CA GLU A 244 11.83 -12.80 -17.08
C GLU A 244 11.57 -13.99 -16.14
N PHE A 245 10.35 -14.56 -16.18
CA PHE A 245 9.94 -15.61 -15.24
C PHE A 245 9.38 -16.87 -15.93
N ALA A 246 9.67 -17.11 -17.20
CA ALA A 246 9.11 -18.16 -18.04
C ALA A 246 9.06 -19.56 -17.37
N ASP A 247 10.11 -19.92 -16.64
CA ASP A 247 10.21 -21.23 -15.99
C ASP A 247 9.32 -21.33 -14.73
N ARG A 248 8.95 -20.21 -14.14
CA ARG A 248 8.26 -20.10 -12.83
C ARG A 248 6.81 -19.67 -12.93
N VAL A 249 6.36 -19.16 -14.07
CA VAL A 249 5.00 -18.64 -14.26
C VAL A 249 4.26 -19.37 -15.39
N PHE A 250 2.93 -19.22 -15.39
CA PHE A 250 2.05 -19.51 -16.52
C PHE A 250 1.05 -18.38 -16.65
N THR A 251 0.86 -17.86 -17.87
CA THR A 251 0.03 -16.68 -18.10
C THR A 251 -1.32 -17.01 -18.74
N TRP A 252 -2.34 -16.22 -18.45
CA TRP A 252 -3.62 -16.35 -19.16
C TRP A 252 -3.51 -15.97 -20.63
N ARG A 253 -2.50 -15.24 -21.05
CA ARG A 253 -2.17 -15.03 -22.46
C ARG A 253 -1.77 -16.35 -23.13
N GLN A 254 -0.89 -17.13 -22.54
CA GLN A 254 -0.54 -18.48 -23.01
C GLN A 254 -1.76 -19.42 -23.03
N LYS A 255 -2.57 -19.39 -21.97
CA LYS A 255 -3.85 -20.14 -21.93
C LYS A 255 -4.77 -19.78 -23.08
N ALA A 256 -4.90 -18.50 -23.40
CA ALA A 256 -5.73 -18.02 -24.50
C ALA A 256 -5.21 -18.48 -25.87
N GLU A 257 -3.89 -18.47 -26.07
CA GLU A 257 -3.23 -18.96 -27.30
C GLU A 257 -3.45 -20.46 -27.50
N ILE A 258 -3.26 -21.27 -26.46
CA ILE A 258 -3.54 -22.71 -26.47
C ILE A 258 -5.04 -22.93 -26.71
N SER A 259 -5.90 -22.18 -26.06
CA SER A 259 -7.36 -22.31 -26.27
C SER A 259 -7.79 -21.97 -27.68
N LYS A 260 -7.11 -21.05 -28.35
CA LYS A 260 -7.36 -20.68 -29.74
C LYS A 260 -6.89 -21.74 -30.74
N SER A 261 -5.75 -22.36 -30.51
CA SER A 261 -5.17 -23.38 -31.41
C SER A 261 -5.72 -24.78 -31.18
N GLU A 262 -5.98 -25.18 -29.93
CA GLU A 262 -6.28 -26.57 -29.52
C GLU A 262 -7.62 -26.72 -28.81
N GLY A 263 -8.35 -25.59 -28.61
CA GLY A 263 -9.65 -25.58 -27.96
C GLY A 263 -9.61 -25.24 -26.47
N LYS A 264 -10.75 -24.78 -25.92
CA LYS A 264 -10.88 -24.31 -24.54
C LYS A 264 -10.46 -25.36 -23.50
N ALA A 265 -10.74 -26.64 -23.76
CA ALA A 265 -10.38 -27.72 -22.85
C ALA A 265 -8.86 -27.88 -22.70
N ALA A 266 -8.10 -27.74 -23.81
CA ALA A 266 -6.64 -27.81 -23.80
C ALA A 266 -6.04 -26.63 -23.01
N GLY A 267 -6.54 -25.41 -23.20
CA GLY A 267 -6.08 -24.26 -22.41
C GLY A 267 -6.36 -24.41 -20.91
N ALA A 268 -7.51 -24.95 -20.52
CA ALA A 268 -7.82 -25.22 -19.12
C ALA A 268 -6.92 -26.34 -18.54
N ALA A 269 -6.65 -27.38 -19.32
CA ALA A 269 -5.74 -28.46 -18.91
C ALA A 269 -4.30 -27.96 -18.73
N ALA A 270 -3.83 -27.08 -19.62
CA ALA A 270 -2.49 -26.49 -19.52
C ALA A 270 -2.34 -25.60 -18.26
N GLU A 271 -3.34 -24.79 -17.94
CA GLU A 271 -3.33 -23.99 -16.69
C GLU A 271 -3.30 -24.92 -15.45
N LYS A 272 -4.13 -25.94 -15.43
CA LYS A 272 -4.16 -26.91 -14.33
C LYS A 272 -2.81 -27.64 -14.17
N ALA A 273 -2.21 -28.08 -15.26
CA ALA A 273 -0.88 -28.70 -15.24
C ALA A 273 0.20 -27.74 -14.73
N ALA A 274 0.12 -26.44 -15.09
CA ALA A 274 1.03 -25.42 -14.58
C ALA A 274 0.86 -25.20 -13.05
N GLN A 275 -0.38 -25.19 -12.55
CA GLN A 275 -0.67 -25.10 -11.12
C GLN A 275 -0.15 -26.33 -10.36
N GLU A 276 -0.38 -27.53 -10.88
CA GLU A 276 0.14 -28.79 -10.30
C GLU A 276 1.66 -28.85 -10.30
N ALA A 277 2.32 -28.22 -11.27
CA ALA A 277 3.76 -28.03 -11.33
C ALA A 277 4.30 -26.90 -10.40
N GLY A 278 3.44 -26.24 -9.63
CA GLY A 278 3.80 -25.16 -8.71
C GLY A 278 4.14 -23.84 -9.40
N LYS A 279 3.72 -23.61 -10.64
CA LYS A 279 3.91 -22.33 -11.32
C LYS A 279 2.95 -21.29 -10.81
N LEU A 280 3.44 -20.07 -10.66
CA LEU A 280 2.65 -18.90 -10.36
C LEU A 280 1.76 -18.52 -11.56
N ILE A 281 0.47 -18.32 -11.33
CA ILE A 281 -0.47 -17.94 -12.39
C ILE A 281 -0.54 -16.43 -12.53
N ILE A 282 -0.23 -15.92 -13.71
CA ILE A 282 -0.40 -14.51 -14.06
C ILE A 282 -1.70 -14.36 -14.85
N LYS A 283 -2.63 -13.59 -14.32
CA LYS A 283 -3.96 -13.40 -14.91
C LYS A 283 -4.35 -11.92 -14.92
N ASP A 284 -5.41 -11.57 -15.64
CA ASP A 284 -5.93 -10.21 -15.66
C ASP A 284 -7.45 -10.16 -15.41
N VAL A 285 -7.89 -9.02 -14.87
CA VAL A 285 -9.32 -8.76 -14.65
C VAL A 285 -9.59 -7.27 -14.90
N ILE A 286 -10.71 -6.99 -15.58
CA ILE A 286 -11.21 -5.62 -15.75
C ILE A 286 -11.68 -5.08 -14.39
N ALA A 287 -11.29 -3.85 -14.04
CA ALA A 287 -11.43 -3.25 -12.71
C ALA A 287 -12.86 -3.30 -12.13
N ASP A 288 -13.87 -2.99 -12.92
CA ASP A 288 -15.27 -3.07 -12.47
C ASP A 288 -15.73 -4.50 -12.19
N ASN A 289 -15.23 -5.48 -12.96
CA ASN A 289 -15.47 -6.89 -12.65
C ASN A 289 -14.71 -7.31 -11.39
N PHE A 290 -13.48 -6.85 -11.21
CA PHE A 290 -12.69 -7.14 -10.00
C PHE A 290 -13.43 -6.70 -8.73
N LEU A 291 -13.99 -5.48 -8.71
CA LEU A 291 -14.78 -4.96 -7.58
C LEU A 291 -16.01 -5.82 -7.23
N GLN A 292 -16.58 -6.54 -8.20
CA GLN A 292 -17.63 -7.53 -7.93
C GLN A 292 -17.04 -8.84 -7.38
N GLN A 293 -15.93 -9.28 -7.97
CA GLN A 293 -15.34 -10.59 -7.66
C GLN A 293 -14.75 -10.64 -6.25
N ILE A 294 -14.17 -9.55 -5.73
CA ILE A 294 -13.67 -9.52 -4.36
C ILE A 294 -14.78 -9.76 -3.33
N LEU A 295 -16.03 -9.39 -3.62
CA LEU A 295 -17.18 -9.66 -2.78
C LEU A 295 -17.73 -11.09 -2.95
N LEU A 296 -17.64 -11.65 -4.17
CA LEU A 296 -18.27 -12.93 -4.53
C LEU A 296 -17.33 -14.13 -4.39
N ARG A 297 -16.05 -13.95 -4.69
CA ARG A 297 -15.01 -14.99 -4.74
C ARG A 297 -13.65 -14.43 -4.36
N PRO A 298 -13.48 -13.84 -3.17
CA PRO A 298 -12.20 -13.27 -2.76
C PRO A 298 -11.05 -14.30 -2.79
N GLN A 299 -11.34 -15.58 -2.51
CA GLN A 299 -10.37 -16.67 -2.52
C GLN A 299 -9.72 -16.93 -3.88
N ASP A 300 -10.28 -16.40 -4.98
CA ASP A 300 -9.69 -16.55 -6.31
C ASP A 300 -8.52 -15.58 -6.55
N TYR A 301 -8.29 -14.64 -5.63
CA TYR A 301 -7.30 -13.56 -5.76
C TYR A 301 -6.29 -13.62 -4.62
N ASP A 302 -5.03 -13.41 -4.96
CA ASP A 302 -3.93 -13.53 -4.01
C ASP A 302 -3.07 -12.26 -4.02
N VAL A 303 -2.18 -12.07 -5.01
CA VAL A 303 -1.47 -10.83 -5.23
C VAL A 303 -2.13 -10.05 -6.37
N VAL A 304 -2.35 -8.76 -6.16
CA VAL A 304 -2.97 -7.86 -7.14
C VAL A 304 -1.96 -6.79 -7.54
N ALA A 305 -1.68 -6.64 -8.84
CA ALA A 305 -0.89 -5.54 -9.36
C ALA A 305 -1.78 -4.63 -10.21
N THR A 306 -1.72 -3.31 -9.97
CA THR A 306 -2.60 -2.36 -10.64
C THR A 306 -2.01 -0.95 -10.66
N LEU A 307 -2.53 -0.11 -11.54
CA LEU A 307 -2.18 1.32 -11.63
C LEU A 307 -2.66 2.10 -10.41
N ASN A 308 -2.16 3.30 -10.25
CA ASN A 308 -2.25 4.11 -9.04
C ASN A 308 -3.70 4.35 -8.59
N LEU A 309 -4.57 4.88 -9.44
CA LEU A 309 -5.96 5.17 -9.08
C LEU A 309 -6.76 3.89 -8.75
N ASN A 310 -6.64 2.86 -9.59
CA ASN A 310 -7.32 1.59 -9.35
C ASN A 310 -6.89 0.99 -8.00
N GLY A 311 -5.59 1.05 -7.69
CA GLY A 311 -5.03 0.55 -6.45
C GLY A 311 -5.52 1.29 -5.22
N ASP A 312 -5.76 2.60 -5.34
CA ASP A 312 -6.35 3.41 -4.28
C ASP A 312 -7.77 2.94 -3.94
N TYR A 313 -8.63 2.88 -4.94
CA TYR A 313 -10.02 2.44 -4.77
C TYR A 313 -10.14 1.00 -4.26
N ILE A 314 -9.37 0.10 -4.85
CA ILE A 314 -9.43 -1.34 -4.54
C ILE A 314 -8.96 -1.62 -3.12
N SER A 315 -7.88 -1.00 -2.66
CA SER A 315 -7.36 -1.25 -1.32
C SER A 315 -8.32 -0.79 -0.23
N ASP A 316 -9.03 0.33 -0.43
CA ASP A 316 -10.00 0.82 0.53
C ASP A 316 -11.29 -0.02 0.53
N ALA A 317 -11.73 -0.49 -0.65
CA ALA A 317 -12.85 -1.42 -0.74
C ALA A 317 -12.54 -2.73 0.00
N LEU A 318 -11.37 -3.32 -0.22
CA LEU A 318 -10.92 -4.52 0.47
C LEU A 318 -10.73 -4.31 1.98
N ALA A 319 -10.23 -3.14 2.41
CA ALA A 319 -10.12 -2.81 3.82
C ALA A 319 -11.49 -2.85 4.53
N ALA A 320 -12.54 -2.37 3.86
CA ALA A 320 -13.90 -2.43 4.40
C ALA A 320 -14.42 -3.87 4.58
N GLU A 321 -13.97 -4.81 3.74
CA GLU A 321 -14.34 -6.22 3.84
C GLU A 321 -13.77 -6.91 5.08
N VAL A 322 -12.68 -6.43 5.64
CA VAL A 322 -11.95 -7.06 6.76
C VAL A 322 -11.98 -6.27 8.08
N GLY A 323 -12.82 -5.26 8.18
CA GLY A 323 -13.00 -4.50 9.43
C GLY A 323 -12.77 -3.00 9.30
N GLY A 324 -12.41 -2.53 8.11
CA GLY A 324 -12.25 -1.12 7.81
C GLY A 324 -10.79 -0.65 7.76
N ILE A 325 -10.63 0.60 7.33
CA ILE A 325 -9.32 1.23 7.08
C ILE A 325 -8.42 1.32 8.33
N GLY A 326 -9.02 1.29 9.54
CA GLY A 326 -8.29 1.24 10.80
C GLY A 326 -7.46 -0.04 11.02
N MET A 327 -7.71 -1.08 10.19
CA MET A 327 -6.98 -2.35 10.19
C MET A 327 -6.03 -2.51 9.00
N ALA A 328 -5.97 -1.54 8.08
CA ALA A 328 -5.25 -1.66 6.82
C ALA A 328 -3.84 -1.03 6.92
N PRO A 329 -2.75 -1.83 6.87
CA PRO A 329 -1.39 -1.32 6.83
C PRO A 329 -0.95 -0.98 5.42
N GLY A 330 0.17 -0.22 5.32
CA GLY A 330 0.77 0.11 4.05
C GLY A 330 2.28 0.32 4.11
N ALA A 331 2.93 0.11 2.98
CA ALA A 331 4.32 0.45 2.75
C ALA A 331 4.50 1.07 1.36
N ASN A 332 5.35 2.07 1.27
CA ASN A 332 5.81 2.65 0.01
C ASN A 332 7.28 2.28 -0.17
N LEU A 333 7.61 1.60 -1.25
CA LEU A 333 8.89 0.94 -1.44
C LEU A 333 9.55 1.36 -2.75
N SER A 334 10.88 1.48 -2.72
CA SER A 334 11.75 1.46 -3.89
C SER A 334 12.77 0.33 -3.76
N ASP A 335 13.79 0.34 -4.60
CA ASP A 335 14.87 -0.65 -4.50
C ASP A 335 15.76 -0.45 -3.27
N THR A 336 15.79 0.79 -2.74
CA THR A 336 16.69 1.18 -1.64
C THR A 336 16.03 1.94 -0.50
N HIS A 337 14.75 2.31 -0.62
CA HIS A 337 14.03 3.06 0.41
C HIS A 337 12.68 2.42 0.71
N ALA A 338 12.26 2.52 1.97
CA ALA A 338 10.97 2.06 2.44
C ALA A 338 10.36 3.04 3.43
N ILE A 339 9.12 3.47 3.19
CA ILE A 339 8.32 4.23 4.16
C ILE A 339 7.07 3.44 4.49
N PHE A 340 6.94 3.04 5.76
CA PHE A 340 5.75 2.36 6.27
C PHE A 340 4.76 3.40 6.79
N GLU A 341 3.46 3.21 6.51
CA GLU A 341 2.44 4.17 6.87
C GLU A 341 1.08 3.52 7.10
N ALA A 342 0.25 4.11 7.96
CA ALA A 342 -1.17 3.79 8.02
C ALA A 342 -1.86 4.25 6.73
N THR A 343 -2.89 3.51 6.29
CA THR A 343 -3.65 3.87 5.10
C THR A 343 -4.80 4.85 5.36
N HIS A 344 -5.21 5.01 6.63
CA HIS A 344 -6.24 5.97 7.04
C HIS A 344 -5.75 7.42 7.03
N GLY A 345 -6.69 8.38 7.01
CA GLY A 345 -6.42 9.80 7.13
C GLY A 345 -6.16 10.26 8.58
N THR A 346 -6.15 11.58 8.76
CA THR A 346 -5.80 12.26 10.02
C THR A 346 -6.92 12.30 11.07
N ALA A 347 -8.17 12.10 10.69
CA ALA A 347 -9.35 12.12 11.55
C ALA A 347 -9.31 13.20 12.67
N PRO A 348 -9.20 14.50 12.31
CA PRO A 348 -8.91 15.58 13.25
C PRO A 348 -9.96 15.70 14.37
N ASP A 349 -11.19 15.29 14.12
CA ASP A 349 -12.30 15.37 15.08
C ASP A 349 -12.10 14.54 16.34
N ILE A 350 -11.27 13.49 16.29
CA ILE A 350 -10.99 12.59 17.42
C ILE A 350 -9.52 12.63 17.86
N ALA A 351 -8.72 13.52 17.29
CA ALA A 351 -7.30 13.66 17.60
C ALA A 351 -7.07 14.00 19.08
N GLY A 352 -6.12 13.31 19.73
CA GLY A 352 -5.78 13.53 21.14
C GLY A 352 -6.83 13.06 22.14
N GLN A 353 -7.89 12.38 21.68
CA GLN A 353 -8.94 11.87 22.57
C GLN A 353 -8.73 10.42 23.00
N GLY A 354 -7.67 9.77 22.56
CA GLY A 354 -7.39 8.37 22.87
C GLY A 354 -8.45 7.39 22.35
N LYS A 355 -9.14 7.73 21.24
CA LYS A 355 -10.21 6.92 20.63
C LYS A 355 -9.80 6.21 19.36
N ALA A 356 -8.72 6.69 18.72
CA ALA A 356 -8.28 6.17 17.43
C ALA A 356 -7.82 4.72 17.53
N ASN A 357 -8.14 3.92 16.52
CA ASN A 357 -7.64 2.56 16.37
C ASN A 357 -6.17 2.60 15.88
N PRO A 358 -5.19 2.13 16.67
CA PRO A 358 -3.79 2.16 16.26
C PRO A 358 -3.38 0.97 15.38
N SER A 359 -4.29 0.03 15.10
CA SER A 359 -3.97 -1.25 14.44
C SER A 359 -3.34 -1.09 13.07
N SER A 360 -3.82 -0.14 12.24
CA SER A 360 -3.26 0.10 10.92
C SER A 360 -1.76 0.47 11.00
N LEU A 361 -1.38 1.39 11.89
CA LEU A 361 0.01 1.80 12.03
C LEU A 361 0.85 0.73 12.75
N ILE A 362 0.27 -0.01 13.71
CA ILE A 362 0.94 -1.16 14.34
C ILE A 362 1.24 -2.26 13.31
N LEU A 363 0.27 -2.58 12.44
CA LEU A 363 0.47 -3.55 11.35
C LEU A 363 1.45 -3.03 10.29
N SER A 364 1.54 -1.72 10.05
CA SER A 364 2.60 -1.12 9.24
C SER A 364 3.98 -1.28 9.92
N GLY A 365 4.03 -1.21 11.25
CA GLY A 365 5.21 -1.58 12.03
C GLY A 365 5.57 -3.07 11.92
N VAL A 366 4.56 -3.96 11.80
CA VAL A 366 4.80 -5.39 11.46
C VAL A 366 5.46 -5.52 10.10
N MET A 367 4.99 -4.79 9.08
CA MET A 367 5.62 -4.79 7.75
C MET A 367 7.06 -4.27 7.83
N LEU A 368 7.32 -3.23 8.63
CA LEU A 368 8.67 -2.73 8.92
C LEU A 368 9.55 -3.84 9.50
N LEU A 369 9.10 -4.55 10.53
CA LEU A 369 9.86 -5.64 11.15
C LEU A 369 10.17 -6.77 10.16
N VAL A 370 9.21 -7.15 9.31
CA VAL A 370 9.43 -8.12 8.23
C VAL A 370 10.49 -7.62 7.25
N HIS A 371 10.44 -6.35 6.86
CA HIS A 371 11.42 -5.72 5.97
C HIS A 371 12.84 -5.72 6.57
N LEU A 372 12.95 -5.55 7.90
CA LEU A 372 14.21 -5.66 8.63
C LEU A 372 14.72 -7.11 8.80
N GLY A 373 13.95 -8.12 8.37
CA GLY A 373 14.24 -9.53 8.62
C GLY A 373 14.00 -9.96 10.08
N TRP A 374 13.16 -9.22 10.82
CA TRP A 374 12.84 -9.49 12.22
C TRP A 374 11.46 -10.17 12.36
N SER A 375 11.27 -11.24 11.59
CA SER A 375 10.00 -11.95 11.47
C SER A 375 9.46 -12.51 12.79
N GLU A 376 10.33 -12.88 13.73
CA GLU A 376 9.92 -13.35 15.06
C GLU A 376 9.20 -12.27 15.86
N ALA A 377 9.71 -11.04 15.83
CA ALA A 377 9.06 -9.90 16.48
C ALA A 377 7.75 -9.53 15.76
N ALA A 378 7.74 -9.55 14.43
CA ALA A 378 6.56 -9.31 13.62
C ALA A 378 5.43 -10.30 13.97
N GLN A 379 5.75 -11.60 14.05
CA GLN A 379 4.79 -12.64 14.38
C GLN A 379 4.21 -12.49 15.79
N ARG A 380 4.99 -12.06 16.77
CA ARG A 380 4.49 -11.76 18.13
C ARG A 380 3.44 -10.67 18.13
N VAL A 381 3.65 -9.59 17.38
CA VAL A 381 2.65 -8.51 17.27
C VAL A 381 1.35 -9.03 16.65
N VAL A 382 1.47 -9.81 15.58
CA VAL A 382 0.31 -10.39 14.89
C VAL A 382 -0.48 -11.32 15.81
N GLN A 383 0.19 -12.21 16.54
CA GLN A 383 -0.44 -13.14 17.49
C GLN A 383 -1.12 -12.39 18.64
N ALA A 384 -0.49 -11.34 19.16
CA ALA A 384 -1.09 -10.49 20.19
C ALA A 384 -2.35 -9.78 19.69
N MET A 385 -2.31 -9.27 18.43
CA MET A 385 -3.45 -8.65 17.77
C MET A 385 -4.62 -9.63 17.61
N GLU A 386 -4.35 -10.81 17.08
CA GLU A 386 -5.33 -11.90 16.93
C GLU A 386 -5.96 -12.28 18.26
N ALA A 387 -5.16 -12.42 19.31
CA ALA A 387 -5.65 -12.77 20.64
C ALA A 387 -6.49 -11.63 21.26
N CYS A 388 -6.16 -10.36 21.06
CA CYS A 388 -6.97 -9.22 21.49
C CYS A 388 -8.33 -9.23 20.79
N ILE A 389 -8.35 -9.37 19.47
CA ILE A 389 -9.59 -9.38 18.68
C ILE A 389 -10.48 -10.56 19.09
N ALA A 390 -9.91 -11.75 19.22
CA ALA A 390 -10.65 -12.95 19.65
C ALA A 390 -11.24 -12.80 21.06
N ALA A 391 -10.55 -12.09 21.97
CA ALA A 391 -11.07 -11.76 23.30
C ALA A 391 -12.10 -10.63 23.31
N GLY A 392 -12.32 -9.99 22.14
CA GLY A 392 -13.18 -8.81 22.04
C GLY A 392 -12.58 -7.55 22.63
N GLU A 393 -11.30 -7.52 22.93
CA GLU A 393 -10.56 -6.34 23.37
C GLU A 393 -10.14 -5.54 22.14
N VAL A 394 -11.05 -4.71 21.63
CA VAL A 394 -10.89 -3.90 20.43
C VAL A 394 -11.32 -2.45 20.67
N THR A 395 -10.88 -1.55 19.84
CA THR A 395 -11.22 -0.12 19.90
C THR A 395 -12.68 0.16 19.51
N GLY A 396 -13.15 1.38 19.79
CA GLY A 396 -14.54 1.76 19.65
C GLY A 396 -15.09 1.64 18.23
N ASP A 397 -14.30 1.83 17.20
CA ASP A 397 -14.68 1.67 15.79
C ASP A 397 -15.14 0.24 15.48
N LEU A 398 -14.37 -0.77 15.91
CA LEU A 398 -14.73 -2.18 15.72
C LEU A 398 -15.81 -2.64 16.69
N ALA A 399 -15.76 -2.22 17.96
CA ALA A 399 -16.73 -2.62 18.98
C ALA A 399 -18.14 -2.10 18.69
N SER A 400 -18.27 -0.86 18.20
CA SER A 400 -19.56 -0.24 17.88
C SER A 400 -20.34 -0.99 16.79
N LEU A 401 -19.65 -1.56 15.83
CA LEU A 401 -20.24 -2.42 14.80
C LEU A 401 -20.85 -3.71 15.36
N GLN A 402 -20.44 -4.09 16.58
CA GLN A 402 -20.97 -5.23 17.32
C GLN A 402 -21.92 -4.81 18.46
N GLY A 403 -22.32 -3.52 18.51
CA GLY A 403 -23.25 -2.99 19.52
C GLY A 403 -22.69 -2.95 20.93
N ARG A 404 -21.37 -2.86 21.11
CA ARG A 404 -20.70 -2.84 22.42
C ARG A 404 -19.73 -1.68 22.56
N ALA A 405 -19.35 -1.37 23.80
CA ALA A 405 -18.31 -0.40 24.08
C ALA A 405 -16.93 -0.98 23.71
N GLY A 406 -16.06 -0.15 23.14
CA GLY A 406 -14.69 -0.50 22.83
C GLY A 406 -13.70 0.08 23.84
N LEU A 407 -12.45 -0.36 23.73
CA LEU A 407 -11.33 0.17 24.47
C LEU A 407 -10.87 1.51 23.89
N SER A 408 -10.30 2.35 24.71
CA SER A 408 -9.50 3.50 24.27
C SER A 408 -8.19 3.04 23.64
N THR A 409 -7.52 3.92 22.90
CA THR A 409 -6.21 3.66 22.30
C THR A 409 -5.17 3.20 23.34
N PRO A 410 -5.03 3.85 24.53
CA PRO A 410 -4.13 3.37 25.58
C PRO A 410 -4.50 2.00 26.16
N GLU A 411 -5.80 1.74 26.39
CA GLU A 411 -6.26 0.45 26.94
C GLU A 411 -6.01 -0.69 25.95
N PHE A 412 -6.27 -0.47 24.67
CA PHE A 412 -5.98 -1.44 23.62
C PHE A 412 -4.47 -1.69 23.49
N THR A 413 -3.66 -0.65 23.54
CA THR A 413 -2.20 -0.76 23.56
C THR A 413 -1.72 -1.59 24.75
N ALA A 414 -2.24 -1.33 25.96
CA ALA A 414 -1.92 -2.12 27.16
C ALA A 414 -2.35 -3.59 27.03
N ALA A 415 -3.48 -3.88 26.36
CA ALA A 415 -3.93 -5.24 26.09
C ALA A 415 -2.96 -6.00 25.16
N LEU A 416 -2.45 -5.34 24.12
CA LEU A 416 -1.43 -5.88 23.23
C LEU A 416 -0.12 -6.16 23.97
N LEU A 417 0.37 -5.20 24.77
CA LEU A 417 1.61 -5.34 25.53
C LEU A 417 1.57 -6.55 26.48
N ARG A 418 0.48 -6.72 27.22
CA ARG A 418 0.31 -7.90 28.11
C ARG A 418 0.47 -9.23 27.36
N ARG A 419 -0.02 -9.32 26.12
CA ARG A 419 0.06 -10.55 25.31
C ARG A 419 1.44 -10.76 24.67
N ILE A 420 2.11 -9.69 24.33
CA ILE A 420 3.49 -9.75 23.82
C ILE A 420 4.47 -10.20 24.91
N GLU A 421 4.24 -9.76 26.13
CA GLU A 421 5.09 -10.08 27.30
C GLU A 421 4.84 -11.50 27.84
N ALA A 422 3.65 -12.05 27.62
CA ALA A 422 3.33 -13.42 28.02
C ALA A 422 4.08 -14.45 27.15
#